data_ecbd8a8d8a2f87b5df3141ed0dcf14d9
#
_entry.id   ecbd8a8d8a2f87b5df3141ed0dcf14d9
#
_cell.length_a   1.000
_cell.length_b   1.000
_cell.length_c   1.000
_cell.angle_alpha   90.00
_cell.angle_beta   90.00
_cell.angle_gamma   90.00
#
_symmetry.space_group_name_H-M   'P 1'
#
loop_
_entity.id
_entity.type
_entity.pdbx_description
1 polymer ?
#
loop_
_entity_poly.entity_id
_entity_poly.type
_entity_poly.pdbx_seq_one_letter_code
_entity_poly.pdbx_strand_id
1 'polypeptide(L)'
;DEFGKIPKDKLIALIDSSACDPISCAEALHNFQSGLPAAKDLALKQMVMLIAQSHLSMDKHRNGIQSPLPAAYKKGIRDGLMRVLQKVPSVKYLINAIQILYRIGEIDEAMALVRKNEKVVDTSPHLQQIVAMVYTMEERYEDALPYLLKLVDSGAHQSNSLIKLMSMACMYKLGALPDEPVDFASLANAPETLNSAFPYEWLIAPGSANRSKPTLLIACDDKYFYEHALALVYSVLEHNQADLLIHFHLYTPNASVVKGVHQLVAKYPQLEITATSEPIDLKSPTKVVEFATRRFAACQALLAHFDAPIILLDADALWRKPWRQTIGELASDNDVMVCQPKAAPFWEHVAAGMVYLNNTP
;
A
#
# COMPACT_ATOMS: atom_id res chain seq x y z
N ASP A 1 3.21 28.89 -5.85
CA ASP A 1 2.23 27.84 -5.53
C ASP A 1 1.54 28.18 -4.19
N GLU A 2 0.31 28.73 -4.24
CA GLU A 2 -0.42 29.18 -3.04
C GLU A 2 -0.86 28.02 -2.12
N PHE A 3 -1.02 26.80 -2.67
CA PHE A 3 -1.30 25.61 -1.86
C PHE A 3 -0.09 25.18 -1.02
N GLY A 4 1.14 25.42 -1.50
CA GLY A 4 2.36 25.15 -0.75
C GLY A 4 2.58 26.09 0.45
N LYS A 5 1.79 27.16 0.59
CA LYS A 5 1.87 28.10 1.71
C LYS A 5 1.00 27.72 2.90
N ILE A 6 0.11 26.73 2.75
CA ILE A 6 -0.67 26.22 3.88
C ILE A 6 0.26 25.31 4.70
N PRO A 7 0.44 25.57 5.98
CA PRO A 7 1.28 24.73 6.84
C PRO A 7 0.80 23.27 6.79
N LYS A 8 1.70 22.38 6.40
CA LYS A 8 1.40 20.96 6.19
C LYS A 8 0.91 20.29 7.48
N ASP A 9 1.45 20.71 8.61
CA ASP A 9 1.06 20.29 9.95
C ASP A 9 -0.41 20.62 10.27
N LYS A 10 -0.91 21.79 9.85
CA LYS A 10 -2.33 22.16 10.05
C LYS A 10 -3.28 21.35 9.18
N LEU A 11 -2.88 21.04 7.93
CA LEU A 11 -3.63 20.12 7.06
C LEU A 11 -3.65 18.69 7.63
N ILE A 12 -2.52 18.21 8.12
CA ILE A 12 -2.39 16.89 8.74
C ILE A 12 -3.25 16.84 10.01
N ALA A 13 -3.15 17.85 10.89
CA ALA A 13 -3.94 17.91 12.11
C ALA A 13 -5.45 17.93 11.82
N LEU A 14 -5.89 18.60 10.75
CA LEU A 14 -7.29 18.57 10.32
C LEU A 14 -7.71 17.18 9.82
N ILE A 15 -6.86 16.52 9.01
CA ILE A 15 -7.10 15.17 8.53
C ILE A 15 -7.14 14.20 9.72
N ASP A 16 -6.27 14.38 10.70
CA ASP A 16 -6.18 13.54 11.89
C ASP A 16 -7.36 13.73 12.85
N SER A 17 -7.82 14.95 13.04
CA SER A 17 -9.04 15.24 13.82
C SER A 17 -10.31 14.72 13.15
N SER A 18 -10.32 14.63 11.83
CA SER A 18 -11.46 14.14 11.04
C SER A 18 -11.72 12.64 11.16
N ALA A 19 -10.84 11.88 11.81
CA ALA A 19 -11.07 10.47 12.13
C ALA A 19 -12.06 10.26 13.30
N CYS A 20 -12.44 11.35 13.99
CA CYS A 20 -13.43 11.35 15.06
C CYS A 20 -14.85 11.52 14.51
N ASP A 21 -15.81 11.76 15.34
CA ASP A 21 -17.20 11.93 14.95
C ASP A 21 -17.45 13.23 14.11
N PRO A 22 -18.62 13.36 13.47
CA PRO A 22 -18.95 14.52 12.62
C PRO A 22 -18.92 15.87 13.35
N ILE A 23 -19.13 15.92 14.67
CA ILE A 23 -19.12 17.15 15.47
C ILE A 23 -17.67 17.63 15.64
N SER A 24 -16.78 16.73 16.05
CA SER A 24 -15.34 17.03 16.15
C SER A 24 -14.76 17.48 14.80
N CYS A 25 -15.23 16.91 13.70
CA CYS A 25 -14.87 17.34 12.36
C CYS A 25 -15.36 18.75 12.05
N ALA A 26 -16.58 19.11 12.42
CA ALA A 26 -17.13 20.45 12.20
C ALA A 26 -16.36 21.50 13.01
N GLU A 27 -16.00 21.19 14.24
CA GLU A 27 -15.17 22.05 15.11
C GLU A 27 -13.75 22.20 14.55
N ALA A 28 -13.11 21.11 14.11
CA ALA A 28 -11.79 21.15 13.49
C ALA A 28 -11.79 21.99 12.20
N LEU A 29 -12.84 21.89 11.38
CA LEU A 29 -13.05 22.71 10.19
C LEU A 29 -13.24 24.19 10.54
N HIS A 30 -13.99 24.50 11.59
CA HIS A 30 -14.17 25.86 12.07
C HIS A 30 -12.86 26.47 12.56
N ASN A 31 -12.11 25.73 13.37
CA ASN A 31 -10.79 26.13 13.86
C ASN A 31 -9.78 26.30 12.71
N PHE A 32 -9.83 25.43 11.71
CA PHE A 32 -9.00 25.55 10.51
C PHE A 32 -9.32 26.81 9.70
N GLN A 33 -10.59 27.17 9.55
CA GLN A 33 -10.99 28.43 8.88
C GLN A 33 -10.43 29.65 9.58
N SER A 34 -10.47 29.70 10.90
CA SER A 34 -9.95 30.82 11.68
C SER A 34 -8.41 30.90 11.68
N GLY A 35 -7.74 29.78 11.50
CA GLY A 35 -6.28 29.67 11.46
C GLY A 35 -5.65 29.83 10.06
N LEU A 36 -6.45 29.88 8.99
CA LEU A 36 -5.94 30.19 7.66
C LEU A 36 -5.51 31.66 7.63
N PRO A 37 -4.29 31.96 7.11
CA PRO A 37 -3.93 33.35 6.86
C PRO A 37 -5.02 34.00 6.01
N ALA A 38 -5.24 35.30 6.18
CA ALA A 38 -6.23 36.06 5.46
C ALA A 38 -5.98 35.97 3.94
N ALA A 39 -6.27 34.80 3.33
CA ALA A 39 -6.17 34.63 1.91
C ALA A 39 -7.16 35.60 1.27
N LYS A 40 -6.62 36.47 0.46
CA LYS A 40 -7.46 37.43 -0.34
C LYS A 40 -8.36 36.68 -1.32
N ASP A 41 -8.05 35.42 -1.62
CA ASP A 41 -8.79 34.57 -2.54
C ASP A 41 -9.78 33.66 -1.80
N LEU A 42 -11.06 34.08 -1.79
CA LEU A 42 -12.16 33.32 -1.21
C LEU A 42 -12.37 31.96 -1.91
N ALA A 43 -12.11 31.85 -3.21
CA ALA A 43 -12.27 30.61 -3.96
C ALA A 43 -11.20 29.58 -3.55
N LEU A 44 -9.97 30.00 -3.28
CA LEU A 44 -8.92 29.16 -2.76
C LEU A 44 -9.29 28.58 -1.39
N LYS A 45 -9.76 29.43 -0.47
CA LYS A 45 -10.24 28.98 0.85
C LYS A 45 -11.34 27.93 0.72
N GLN A 46 -12.34 28.20 -0.13
CA GLN A 46 -13.42 27.25 -0.36
C GLN A 46 -12.92 25.93 -0.92
N MET A 47 -11.98 25.95 -1.89
CA MET A 47 -11.41 24.72 -2.47
C MET A 47 -10.65 23.92 -1.41
N VAL A 48 -9.82 24.55 -0.59
CA VAL A 48 -9.09 23.88 0.49
C VAL A 48 -10.05 23.21 1.49
N MET A 49 -11.13 23.90 1.84
CA MET A 49 -12.17 23.35 2.71
C MET A 49 -12.85 22.13 2.09
N LEU A 50 -13.17 22.17 0.80
CA LEU A 50 -13.79 21.05 0.10
C LEU A 50 -12.83 19.86 -0.02
N ILE A 51 -11.54 20.11 -0.23
CA ILE A 51 -10.51 19.06 -0.20
C ILE A 51 -10.48 18.40 1.19
N ALA A 52 -10.40 19.18 2.26
CA ALA A 52 -10.40 18.67 3.62
C ALA A 52 -11.67 17.86 3.92
N GLN A 53 -12.86 18.39 3.57
CA GLN A 53 -14.13 17.68 3.73
C GLN A 53 -14.19 16.37 2.96
N SER A 54 -13.62 16.31 1.75
CA SER A 54 -13.58 15.08 0.97
C SER A 54 -12.73 13.99 1.62
N HIS A 55 -11.72 14.35 2.40
CA HIS A 55 -10.90 13.39 3.14
C HIS A 55 -11.65 12.73 4.31
N LEU A 56 -12.77 13.28 4.77
CA LEU A 56 -13.64 12.62 5.73
C LEU A 56 -14.28 11.34 5.18
N SER A 57 -14.39 11.25 3.85
CA SER A 57 -14.89 10.05 3.18
C SER A 57 -13.89 8.88 3.20
N MET A 58 -12.62 9.16 3.50
CA MET A 58 -11.58 8.14 3.48
C MET A 58 -11.51 7.45 4.83
N ASP A 59 -11.74 6.15 4.83
CA ASP A 59 -11.54 5.32 6.01
C ASP A 59 -10.03 5.08 6.21
N LYS A 60 -9.44 5.72 7.21
CA LYS A 60 -8.03 5.55 7.57
C LYS A 60 -7.68 4.10 7.92
N HIS A 61 -8.64 3.34 8.44
CA HIS A 61 -8.44 1.95 8.83
C HIS A 61 -8.48 0.98 7.64
N ARG A 62 -8.90 1.44 6.48
CA ARG A 62 -9.05 0.65 5.25
C ARG A 62 -8.13 1.11 4.11
N ASN A 63 -7.02 1.73 4.42
CA ASN A 63 -6.03 2.15 3.42
C ASN A 63 -6.58 2.98 2.26
N GLY A 64 -7.48 3.91 2.58
CA GLY A 64 -8.04 4.83 1.58
C GLY A 64 -9.31 4.35 0.88
N ILE A 65 -9.88 3.23 1.30
CA ILE A 65 -11.22 2.81 0.84
C ILE A 65 -12.24 3.87 1.28
N GLN A 66 -13.08 4.28 0.35
CA GLN A 66 -14.10 5.29 0.59
C GLN A 66 -15.11 4.83 1.66
N SER A 67 -15.31 5.66 2.67
CA SER A 67 -16.44 5.52 3.58
C SER A 67 -17.67 6.22 3.00
N PRO A 68 -18.86 5.63 3.07
CA PRO A 68 -20.06 6.29 2.58
C PRO A 68 -20.37 7.52 3.43
N LEU A 69 -20.27 8.71 2.86
CA LEU A 69 -20.76 9.92 3.47
C LEU A 69 -22.28 10.02 3.36
N PRO A 70 -22.98 10.64 4.33
CA PRO A 70 -24.40 10.95 4.20
C PRO A 70 -24.70 11.74 2.93
N ALA A 71 -25.80 11.43 2.24
CA ALA A 71 -26.16 12.04 0.97
C ALA A 71 -26.25 13.59 1.03
N ALA A 72 -26.74 14.15 2.13
CA ALA A 72 -26.79 15.58 2.35
C ALA A 72 -25.39 16.23 2.38
N TYR A 73 -24.40 15.52 2.96
CA TYR A 73 -23.02 15.97 3.04
C TYR A 73 -22.34 15.95 1.67
N LYS A 74 -22.51 14.86 0.92
CA LYS A 74 -22.02 14.75 -0.48
C LYS A 74 -22.58 15.86 -1.34
N LYS A 75 -23.90 16.11 -1.23
CA LYS A 75 -24.56 17.22 -1.95
C LYS A 75 -23.95 18.58 -1.59
N GLY A 76 -23.71 18.85 -0.31
CA GLY A 76 -23.08 20.09 0.15
C GLY A 76 -21.69 20.31 -0.46
N ILE A 77 -20.86 19.26 -0.48
CA ILE A 77 -19.53 19.29 -1.09
C ILE A 77 -19.64 19.54 -2.60
N ARG A 78 -20.48 18.79 -3.30
CA ARG A 78 -20.70 18.94 -4.74
C ARG A 78 -21.19 20.36 -5.11
N ASP A 79 -22.20 20.86 -4.43
CA ASP A 79 -22.75 22.19 -4.70
C ASP A 79 -21.72 23.29 -4.40
N GLY A 80 -20.93 23.13 -3.34
CA GLY A 80 -19.81 24.02 -3.02
C GLY A 80 -18.75 24.02 -4.12
N LEU A 81 -18.39 22.83 -4.60
CA LEU A 81 -17.42 22.64 -5.65
C LEU A 81 -17.84 23.29 -6.97
N MET A 82 -19.09 23.10 -7.40
CA MET A 82 -19.61 23.70 -8.62
C MET A 82 -19.63 25.23 -8.54
N ARG A 83 -19.94 25.82 -7.37
CA ARG A 83 -19.84 27.27 -7.17
C ARG A 83 -18.42 27.79 -7.31
N VAL A 84 -17.40 27.04 -6.81
CA VAL A 84 -16.01 27.46 -6.96
C VAL A 84 -15.55 27.38 -8.41
N LEU A 85 -15.90 26.32 -9.13
CA LEU A 85 -15.53 26.13 -10.53
C LEU A 85 -16.19 27.19 -11.46
N GLN A 86 -17.41 27.62 -11.15
CA GLN A 86 -18.06 28.71 -11.88
C GLN A 86 -17.36 30.06 -11.70
N LYS A 87 -16.80 30.32 -10.52
CA LYS A 87 -16.10 31.57 -10.21
C LYS A 87 -14.68 31.61 -10.76
N VAL A 88 -13.97 30.48 -10.70
CA VAL A 88 -12.56 30.38 -11.09
C VAL A 88 -12.36 29.15 -11.96
N PRO A 89 -12.63 29.26 -13.28
CA PRO A 89 -12.36 28.16 -14.21
C PRO A 89 -10.85 28.04 -14.44
N SER A 90 -10.21 27.09 -13.77
CA SER A 90 -8.79 26.79 -13.97
C SER A 90 -8.54 25.30 -13.98
N VAL A 91 -7.50 24.87 -14.71
CA VAL A 91 -7.07 23.46 -14.78
C VAL A 91 -6.81 22.91 -13.38
N LYS A 92 -6.16 23.68 -12.52
CA LYS A 92 -5.84 23.29 -11.14
C LYS A 92 -7.09 23.00 -10.30
N TYR A 93 -8.13 23.84 -10.43
CA TYR A 93 -9.39 23.64 -9.73
C TYR A 93 -10.18 22.47 -10.32
N LEU A 94 -10.11 22.27 -11.63
CA LEU A 94 -10.72 21.13 -12.31
C LEU A 94 -10.10 19.78 -11.82
N ILE A 95 -8.77 19.72 -11.70
CA ILE A 95 -8.06 18.58 -11.15
C ILE A 95 -8.57 18.24 -9.74
N ASN A 96 -8.57 19.23 -8.85
CA ASN A 96 -9.05 19.02 -7.48
C ASN A 96 -10.52 18.61 -7.44
N ALA A 97 -11.34 19.17 -8.34
CA ALA A 97 -12.75 18.85 -8.42
C ALA A 97 -13.00 17.39 -8.78
N ILE A 98 -12.31 16.87 -9.78
CA ILE A 98 -12.41 15.46 -10.18
C ILE A 98 -11.96 14.56 -9.02
N GLN A 99 -10.86 14.88 -8.36
CA GLN A 99 -10.36 14.11 -7.21
C GLN A 99 -11.33 14.16 -6.02
N ILE A 100 -11.93 15.30 -5.73
CA ILE A 100 -12.93 15.45 -4.65
C ILE A 100 -14.16 14.60 -4.94
N LEU A 101 -14.72 14.72 -6.15
CA LEU A 101 -15.89 13.94 -6.56
C LEU A 101 -15.60 12.43 -6.50
N TYR A 102 -14.42 12.00 -6.96
CA TYR A 102 -14.00 10.62 -6.85
C TYR A 102 -13.95 10.15 -5.39
N ARG A 103 -13.30 10.91 -4.49
CA ARG A 103 -13.17 10.54 -3.07
C ARG A 103 -14.51 10.40 -2.36
N ILE A 104 -15.48 11.23 -2.70
CA ILE A 104 -16.83 11.15 -2.09
C ILE A 104 -17.74 10.14 -2.78
N GLY A 105 -17.24 9.39 -3.79
CA GLY A 105 -17.99 8.38 -4.52
C GLY A 105 -19.02 8.94 -5.52
N GLU A 106 -18.84 10.17 -6.00
CA GLU A 106 -19.67 10.81 -7.03
C GLU A 106 -18.96 10.70 -8.40
N ILE A 107 -18.75 9.44 -8.83
CA ILE A 107 -17.91 9.10 -9.99
C ILE A 107 -18.55 9.59 -11.29
N ASP A 108 -19.86 9.43 -11.43
CA ASP A 108 -20.59 9.86 -12.63
C ASP A 108 -20.50 11.37 -12.84
N GLU A 109 -20.58 12.15 -11.75
CA GLU A 109 -20.39 13.60 -11.76
C GLU A 109 -18.94 13.98 -12.11
N ALA A 110 -17.96 13.24 -11.59
CA ALA A 110 -16.57 13.45 -11.95
C ALA A 110 -16.37 13.24 -13.47
N MET A 111 -16.93 12.17 -14.02
CA MET A 111 -16.84 11.88 -15.45
C MET A 111 -17.67 12.85 -16.31
N ALA A 112 -18.81 13.33 -15.83
CA ALA A 112 -19.57 14.39 -16.50
C ALA A 112 -18.76 15.70 -16.57
N LEU A 113 -18.01 16.01 -15.49
CA LEU A 113 -17.13 17.16 -15.45
C LEU A 113 -15.95 17.03 -16.43
N VAL A 114 -15.37 15.85 -16.56
CA VAL A 114 -14.34 15.52 -17.56
C VAL A 114 -14.87 15.76 -18.97
N ARG A 115 -16.01 15.16 -19.34
CA ARG A 115 -16.62 15.31 -20.67
C ARG A 115 -16.93 16.77 -21.00
N LYS A 116 -17.44 17.53 -20.04
CA LYS A 116 -17.73 18.97 -20.22
C LYS A 116 -16.46 19.79 -20.51
N ASN A 117 -15.31 19.32 -20.06
CA ASN A 117 -14.03 20.03 -20.18
C ASN A 117 -13.01 19.29 -21.05
N GLU A 118 -13.45 18.45 -21.97
CA GLU A 118 -12.61 17.57 -22.80
C GLU A 118 -11.44 18.32 -23.46
N LYS A 119 -11.68 19.49 -24.05
CA LYS A 119 -10.64 20.32 -24.67
C LYS A 119 -9.52 20.71 -23.69
N VAL A 120 -9.87 20.92 -22.42
CA VAL A 120 -8.90 21.26 -21.37
C VAL A 120 -8.16 20.00 -20.92
N VAL A 121 -8.85 18.88 -20.83
CA VAL A 121 -8.26 17.58 -20.52
C VAL A 121 -7.23 17.20 -21.58
N ASP A 122 -7.55 17.37 -22.84
CA ASP A 122 -6.68 17.02 -23.97
C ASP A 122 -5.37 17.83 -24.02
N THR A 123 -5.35 19.00 -23.43
CA THR A 123 -4.15 19.87 -23.40
C THR A 123 -3.32 19.76 -22.12
N SER A 124 -3.77 19.00 -21.12
CA SER A 124 -3.13 18.89 -19.82
C SER A 124 -2.72 17.46 -19.48
N PRO A 125 -1.42 17.08 -19.62
CA PRO A 125 -0.95 15.74 -19.26
C PRO A 125 -1.29 15.33 -17.82
N HIS A 126 -1.20 16.26 -16.88
CA HIS A 126 -1.56 15.99 -15.49
C HIS A 126 -3.04 15.63 -15.33
N LEU A 127 -3.93 16.35 -16.04
CA LEU A 127 -5.36 16.07 -16.00
C LEU A 127 -5.68 14.74 -16.70
N GLN A 128 -5.04 14.45 -17.82
CA GLN A 128 -5.12 13.15 -18.51
C GLN A 128 -4.73 12.00 -17.58
N GLN A 129 -3.65 12.17 -16.82
CA GLN A 129 -3.20 11.16 -15.85
C GLN A 129 -4.26 10.89 -14.77
N ILE A 130 -4.87 11.94 -14.22
CA ILE A 130 -5.92 11.80 -13.19
C ILE A 130 -7.16 11.14 -13.76
N VAL A 131 -7.57 11.51 -14.96
CA VAL A 131 -8.71 10.89 -15.65
C VAL A 131 -8.44 9.41 -15.94
N ALA A 132 -7.26 9.09 -16.47
CA ALA A 132 -6.84 7.70 -16.70
C ALA A 132 -6.83 6.90 -15.39
N MET A 133 -6.33 7.49 -14.30
CA MET A 133 -6.32 6.86 -12.99
C MET A 133 -7.73 6.54 -12.50
N VAL A 134 -8.67 7.50 -12.57
CA VAL A 134 -10.06 7.26 -12.15
C VAL A 134 -10.69 6.14 -12.98
N TYR A 135 -10.55 6.16 -14.30
CA TYR A 135 -11.08 5.10 -15.15
C TYR A 135 -10.43 3.73 -14.85
N THR A 136 -9.13 3.68 -14.62
CA THR A 136 -8.44 2.43 -14.29
C THR A 136 -8.87 1.87 -12.93
N MET A 137 -9.05 2.75 -11.93
CA MET A 137 -9.55 2.38 -10.59
C MET A 137 -10.99 1.83 -10.65
N GLU A 138 -11.82 2.34 -11.56
CA GLU A 138 -13.19 1.87 -11.80
C GLU A 138 -13.26 0.68 -12.78
N GLU A 139 -12.11 0.08 -13.12
CA GLU A 139 -11.99 -1.02 -14.08
C GLU A 139 -12.53 -0.70 -15.49
N ARG A 140 -12.61 0.57 -15.83
CA ARG A 140 -13.05 1.08 -17.14
C ARG A 140 -11.85 1.26 -18.08
N TYR A 141 -11.18 0.17 -18.39
CA TYR A 141 -9.90 0.16 -19.10
C TYR A 141 -9.99 0.72 -20.52
N GLU A 142 -11.10 0.47 -21.22
CA GLU A 142 -11.36 1.03 -22.57
C GLU A 142 -11.43 2.56 -22.55
N ASP A 143 -12.05 3.13 -21.53
CA ASP A 143 -12.14 4.58 -21.33
C ASP A 143 -10.81 5.20 -20.88
N ALA A 144 -9.99 4.45 -20.15
CA ALA A 144 -8.66 4.90 -19.70
C ALA A 144 -7.63 4.92 -20.86
N LEU A 145 -7.72 3.95 -21.78
CA LEU A 145 -6.72 3.71 -22.83
C LEU A 145 -6.41 4.94 -23.70
N PRO A 146 -7.38 5.72 -24.19
CA PRO A 146 -7.07 6.92 -25.02
C PRO A 146 -6.20 7.96 -24.30
N TYR A 147 -6.41 8.14 -23.01
CA TYR A 147 -5.60 9.08 -22.19
C TYR A 147 -4.22 8.53 -21.94
N LEU A 148 -4.10 7.23 -21.69
CA LEU A 148 -2.81 6.57 -21.46
C LEU A 148 -1.96 6.58 -22.73
N LEU A 149 -2.53 6.34 -23.89
CA LEU A 149 -1.81 6.44 -25.17
C LEU A 149 -1.25 7.84 -25.40
N LYS A 150 -2.03 8.91 -25.16
CA LYS A 150 -1.55 10.30 -25.23
C LYS A 150 -0.40 10.57 -24.27
N LEU A 151 -0.45 10.02 -23.05
CA LEU A 151 0.62 10.15 -22.06
C LEU A 151 1.87 9.37 -22.45
N VAL A 152 1.73 8.21 -23.06
CA VAL A 152 2.85 7.41 -23.58
C VAL A 152 3.52 8.13 -24.75
N ASP A 153 2.73 8.60 -25.71
CA ASP A 153 3.20 9.32 -26.90
C ASP A 153 3.95 10.62 -26.51
N SER A 154 3.51 11.30 -25.47
CA SER A 154 4.19 12.49 -24.92
C SER A 154 5.49 12.18 -24.17
N GLY A 155 5.83 10.91 -23.94
CA GLY A 155 6.99 10.49 -23.16
C GLY A 155 6.80 10.59 -21.62
N ALA A 156 5.62 10.97 -21.14
CA ALA A 156 5.35 11.13 -19.70
C ALA A 156 5.55 9.83 -18.89
N HIS A 157 5.38 8.67 -19.52
CA HIS A 157 5.59 7.35 -18.91
C HIS A 157 7.05 7.10 -18.51
N GLN A 158 8.04 7.77 -19.14
CA GLN A 158 9.47 7.52 -18.87
C GLN A 158 9.84 7.85 -17.44
N SER A 159 9.27 8.92 -16.88
CA SER A 159 9.54 9.41 -15.52
C SER A 159 8.43 9.10 -14.51
N ASN A 160 7.34 8.44 -14.94
CA ASN A 160 6.16 8.21 -14.08
C ASN A 160 5.76 6.73 -14.08
N SER A 161 6.11 6.04 -13.00
CA SER A 161 5.81 4.61 -12.81
C SER A 161 4.31 4.31 -12.79
N LEU A 162 3.48 5.24 -12.30
CA LEU A 162 2.03 5.05 -12.26
C LEU A 162 1.42 4.98 -13.66
N ILE A 163 1.90 5.80 -14.60
CA ILE A 163 1.46 5.73 -16.00
C ILE A 163 1.83 4.37 -16.60
N LYS A 164 3.04 3.86 -16.33
CA LYS A 164 3.45 2.53 -16.77
C LYS A 164 2.52 1.44 -16.22
N LEU A 165 2.25 1.46 -14.92
CA LEU A 165 1.39 0.48 -14.26
C LEU A 165 -0.05 0.50 -14.82
N MET A 166 -0.64 1.68 -14.98
CA MET A 166 -1.96 1.83 -15.58
C MET A 166 -1.99 1.32 -17.03
N SER A 167 -0.96 1.63 -17.82
CA SER A 167 -0.85 1.17 -19.20
C SER A 167 -0.74 -0.36 -19.27
N MET A 168 0.09 -0.97 -18.41
CA MET A 168 0.21 -2.43 -18.31
C MET A 168 -1.12 -3.08 -17.89
N ALA A 169 -1.82 -2.48 -16.92
CA ALA A 169 -3.12 -2.96 -16.49
C ALA A 169 -4.15 -2.94 -17.63
N CYS A 170 -4.22 -1.84 -18.38
CA CYS A 170 -5.09 -1.74 -19.55
C CYS A 170 -4.73 -2.77 -20.61
N MET A 171 -3.45 -2.93 -20.95
CA MET A 171 -2.98 -3.93 -21.92
C MET A 171 -3.40 -5.34 -21.49
N TYR A 172 -3.15 -5.69 -20.24
CA TYR A 172 -3.51 -7.02 -19.71
C TYR A 172 -5.03 -7.27 -19.77
N LYS A 173 -5.83 -6.30 -19.30
CA LYS A 173 -7.30 -6.45 -19.21
C LYS A 173 -8.00 -6.41 -20.57
N LEU A 174 -7.44 -5.68 -21.52
CA LEU A 174 -7.98 -5.61 -22.90
C LEU A 174 -7.42 -6.68 -23.84
N GLY A 175 -6.64 -7.62 -23.33
CA GLY A 175 -6.13 -8.76 -24.09
C GLY A 175 -4.91 -8.47 -24.98
N ALA A 176 -4.30 -7.28 -24.83
CA ALA A 176 -3.04 -6.95 -25.48
C ALA A 176 -1.88 -7.35 -24.55
N LEU A 177 -1.55 -8.64 -24.53
CA LEU A 177 -0.33 -9.09 -23.84
C LEU A 177 0.89 -8.65 -24.66
N PRO A 178 1.94 -8.10 -24.01
CA PRO A 178 3.22 -7.92 -24.68
C PRO A 178 3.78 -9.26 -25.12
N ASP A 179 4.43 -9.29 -26.27
CA ASP A 179 4.92 -10.49 -26.96
C ASP A 179 5.94 -11.34 -26.17
N GLU A 180 6.18 -11.14 -24.95
CA GLU A 180 6.93 -11.96 -23.95
C GLU A 180 7.28 -11.11 -22.72
N PRO A 181 6.35 -10.82 -21.80
CA PRO A 181 6.72 -10.09 -20.60
C PRO A 181 7.52 -10.95 -19.62
N VAL A 182 7.22 -12.22 -19.54
CA VAL A 182 7.90 -13.21 -18.72
C VAL A 182 7.70 -14.59 -19.33
N ASP A 183 8.76 -15.28 -19.66
CA ASP A 183 8.71 -16.69 -20.05
C ASP A 183 8.57 -17.56 -18.78
N PHE A 184 7.31 -17.76 -18.36
CA PHE A 184 6.99 -18.62 -17.22
C PHE A 184 7.39 -20.08 -17.43
N ALA A 185 7.47 -20.54 -18.68
CA ALA A 185 7.92 -21.90 -18.98
C ALA A 185 9.42 -22.07 -18.72
N SER A 186 10.24 -21.08 -19.04
CA SER A 186 11.66 -21.09 -18.69
C SER A 186 11.88 -20.95 -17.19
N LEU A 187 11.06 -20.16 -16.49
CA LEU A 187 11.09 -20.06 -15.03
C LEU A 187 10.71 -21.38 -14.34
N ALA A 188 9.69 -22.08 -14.85
CA ALA A 188 9.30 -23.38 -14.32
C ALA A 188 10.39 -24.44 -14.46
N ASN A 189 11.26 -24.31 -15.47
CA ASN A 189 12.39 -25.21 -15.73
C ASN A 189 13.70 -24.76 -15.08
N ALA A 190 13.71 -23.66 -14.31
CA ALA A 190 14.90 -23.12 -13.64
C ALA A 190 15.00 -23.35 -12.11
N PRO A 191 14.24 -24.28 -11.49
CA PRO A 191 14.15 -24.35 -10.03
C PRO A 191 15.47 -24.71 -9.33
N GLU A 192 16.32 -25.50 -9.94
CA GLU A 192 17.57 -25.95 -9.30
C GLU A 192 18.63 -24.85 -9.19
N THR A 193 18.67 -23.92 -10.10
CA THR A 193 19.62 -22.79 -10.08
C THR A 193 19.26 -21.70 -9.09
N LEU A 194 17.98 -21.51 -8.81
CA LEU A 194 17.50 -20.55 -7.80
C LEU A 194 17.79 -21.04 -6.37
N ASN A 195 17.62 -22.33 -6.11
CA ASN A 195 17.83 -22.91 -4.78
C ASN A 195 19.32 -23.02 -4.40
N SER A 196 20.22 -23.19 -5.36
CA SER A 196 21.66 -23.31 -5.10
C SER A 196 22.37 -21.97 -4.87
N ALA A 197 21.70 -20.85 -5.11
CA ALA A 197 22.30 -19.51 -5.15
C ALA A 197 21.76 -18.52 -4.11
N PHE A 198 20.88 -18.95 -3.20
CA PHE A 198 20.34 -18.04 -2.19
C PHE A 198 21.35 -17.93 -1.01
N PRO A 199 22.15 -16.85 -0.93
CA PRO A 199 23.22 -16.74 0.04
C PRO A 199 22.67 -16.26 1.39
N TYR A 200 22.41 -17.17 2.31
CA TYR A 200 22.09 -16.81 3.69
C TYR A 200 22.92 -17.63 4.68
N GLU A 201 23.09 -17.08 5.86
CA GLU A 201 23.76 -17.73 6.98
C GLU A 201 22.83 -17.81 8.17
N TRP A 202 22.87 -18.94 8.90
CA TRP A 202 22.13 -19.08 10.14
C TRP A 202 22.82 -18.30 11.27
N LEU A 203 22.14 -17.33 11.85
CA LEU A 203 22.52 -16.69 13.09
C LEU A 203 22.02 -17.49 14.31
N ILE A 204 20.79 -17.99 14.20
CA ILE A 204 20.15 -18.87 15.20
C ILE A 204 19.38 -19.95 14.44
N ALA A 205 19.92 -21.15 14.44
CA ALA A 205 19.31 -22.29 13.75
C ALA A 205 18.11 -22.88 14.52
N PRO A 206 17.11 -23.47 13.84
CA PRO A 206 15.99 -24.11 14.50
C PRO A 206 16.46 -25.39 15.25
N GLY A 207 15.95 -25.55 16.47
CA GLY A 207 16.09 -26.82 17.21
C GLY A 207 15.25 -27.92 16.56
N SER A 208 15.67 -29.19 16.74
CA SER A 208 14.97 -30.34 16.13
C SER A 208 13.52 -30.54 16.59
N ALA A 209 13.17 -30.04 17.77
CA ALA A 209 11.82 -30.20 18.35
C ALA A 209 10.79 -29.18 17.86
N ASN A 210 11.21 -28.10 17.17
CA ASN A 210 10.37 -26.92 16.96
C ASN A 210 10.02 -26.67 15.49
N ARG A 211 10.20 -27.66 14.62
CA ARG A 211 9.98 -27.51 13.18
C ARG A 211 8.51 -27.59 12.76
N SER A 212 7.62 -28.04 13.64
CA SER A 212 6.21 -28.29 13.33
C SER A 212 5.27 -27.14 13.60
N LYS A 213 5.76 -26.01 14.14
CA LYS A 213 4.95 -24.81 14.35
C LYS A 213 4.99 -23.91 13.13
N PRO A 214 3.84 -23.31 12.76
CA PRO A 214 3.84 -22.29 11.72
C PRO A 214 4.89 -21.21 12.01
N THR A 215 5.67 -20.88 11.01
CA THR A 215 6.79 -19.95 11.14
C THR A 215 6.36 -18.57 10.64
N LEU A 216 6.36 -17.57 11.53
CA LEU A 216 6.20 -16.17 11.15
C LEU A 216 7.54 -15.64 10.64
N LEU A 217 7.65 -15.43 9.33
CA LEU A 217 8.83 -14.86 8.70
C LEU A 217 8.75 -13.33 8.67
N ILE A 218 9.72 -12.69 9.28
CA ILE A 218 9.90 -11.23 9.33
C ILE A 218 11.21 -10.89 8.63
N ALA A 219 11.13 -10.34 7.42
CA ALA A 219 12.30 -9.92 6.67
C ALA A 219 12.51 -8.41 6.81
N CYS A 220 13.70 -7.98 7.29
CA CYS A 220 13.95 -6.57 7.53
C CYS A 220 15.46 -6.22 7.55
N ASP A 221 15.74 -4.93 7.36
CA ASP A 221 17.04 -4.33 7.65
C ASP A 221 17.12 -3.82 9.10
N ASP A 222 18.26 -3.23 9.47
CA ASP A 222 18.51 -2.70 10.80
C ASP A 222 17.47 -1.66 11.25
N LYS A 223 17.07 -0.79 10.34
CA LYS A 223 16.12 0.27 10.62
C LYS A 223 14.74 -0.30 10.94
N TYR A 224 14.24 -1.16 10.08
CA TYR A 224 12.94 -1.80 10.24
C TYR A 224 12.91 -2.75 11.44
N PHE A 225 14.05 -3.36 11.81
CA PHE A 225 14.14 -4.17 13.02
C PHE A 225 13.75 -3.36 14.27
N TYR A 226 14.34 -2.18 14.46
CA TYR A 226 14.06 -1.36 15.64
C TYR A 226 12.76 -0.56 15.57
N GLU A 227 12.43 -0.05 14.40
CA GLU A 227 11.24 0.81 14.24
C GLU A 227 9.92 0.01 14.19
N HIS A 228 9.95 -1.25 13.72
CA HIS A 228 8.74 -2.00 13.43
C HIS A 228 8.75 -3.44 13.95
N ALA A 229 9.75 -4.25 13.59
CA ALA A 229 9.74 -5.69 13.87
C ALA A 229 9.64 -6.02 15.36
N LEU A 230 10.21 -5.21 16.24
CA LEU A 230 10.06 -5.38 17.68
C LEU A 230 8.61 -5.24 18.15
N ALA A 231 7.85 -4.29 17.57
CA ALA A 231 6.43 -4.12 17.89
C ALA A 231 5.61 -5.33 17.41
N LEU A 232 5.95 -5.88 16.24
CA LEU A 232 5.34 -7.12 15.75
C LEU A 232 5.62 -8.29 16.70
N VAL A 233 6.87 -8.47 17.18
CA VAL A 233 7.22 -9.51 18.16
C VAL A 233 6.40 -9.36 19.45
N TYR A 234 6.23 -8.14 19.98
CA TYR A 234 5.41 -7.91 21.17
C TYR A 234 3.94 -8.26 20.93
N SER A 235 3.40 -8.00 19.74
CA SER A 235 2.05 -8.41 19.39
C SER A 235 1.89 -9.94 19.28
N VAL A 236 2.93 -10.65 18.85
CA VAL A 236 2.97 -12.12 18.88
C VAL A 236 3.01 -12.63 20.32
N LEU A 237 3.79 -12.02 21.19
CA LEU A 237 3.80 -12.35 22.63
C LEU A 237 2.41 -12.24 23.25
N GLU A 238 1.67 -11.21 22.91
CA GLU A 238 0.34 -10.98 23.45
C GLU A 238 -0.69 -12.00 22.97
N HIS A 239 -0.61 -12.45 21.73
CA HIS A 239 -1.69 -13.20 21.11
C HIS A 239 -1.32 -14.64 20.68
N ASN A 240 -0.04 -14.93 20.43
CA ASN A 240 0.37 -16.14 19.70
C ASN A 240 1.63 -16.83 20.25
N GLN A 241 2.09 -16.51 21.46
CA GLN A 241 3.40 -16.94 21.97
C GLN A 241 3.64 -18.46 21.96
N ALA A 242 2.61 -19.27 22.11
CA ALA A 242 2.71 -20.74 22.14
C ALA A 242 2.56 -21.38 20.76
N ASP A 243 1.99 -20.66 19.80
CA ASP A 243 1.46 -21.22 18.55
C ASP A 243 2.31 -20.91 17.32
N LEU A 244 3.23 -19.95 17.42
CA LEU A 244 4.06 -19.51 16.30
C LEU A 244 5.54 -19.58 16.66
N LEU A 245 6.37 -19.97 15.69
CA LEU A 245 7.80 -19.72 15.67
C LEU A 245 8.05 -18.39 14.96
N ILE A 246 8.98 -17.57 15.45
CA ILE A 246 9.40 -16.33 14.80
C ILE A 246 10.73 -16.59 14.09
N HIS A 247 10.79 -16.28 12.80
CA HIS A 247 12.01 -16.29 12.03
C HIS A 247 12.34 -14.88 11.53
N PHE A 248 13.50 -14.36 11.95
CA PHE A 248 14.05 -13.14 11.38
C PHE A 248 14.93 -13.47 10.18
N HIS A 249 14.62 -12.88 9.03
CA HIS A 249 15.51 -12.85 7.89
C HIS A 249 16.09 -11.44 7.74
N LEU A 250 17.37 -11.29 8.10
CA LEU A 250 18.00 -9.98 8.29
C LEU A 250 18.89 -9.63 7.10
N TYR A 251 18.64 -8.45 6.51
CA TYR A 251 19.44 -7.93 5.41
C TYR A 251 20.65 -7.17 5.91
N THR A 252 21.85 -7.73 5.72
CA THR A 252 23.14 -7.14 6.11
C THR A 252 23.13 -6.57 7.54
N PRO A 253 22.76 -7.38 8.57
CA PRO A 253 22.56 -6.86 9.93
C PRO A 253 23.88 -6.39 10.54
N ASN A 254 23.84 -5.29 11.28
CA ASN A 254 24.95 -4.87 12.10
C ASN A 254 25.00 -5.67 13.42
N ALA A 255 26.13 -5.58 14.12
CA ALA A 255 26.32 -6.31 15.38
C ALA A 255 25.28 -5.96 16.49
N SER A 256 24.68 -4.75 16.44
CA SER A 256 23.66 -4.34 17.40
C SER A 256 22.35 -5.08 17.17
N VAL A 257 21.93 -5.26 15.91
CA VAL A 257 20.73 -6.03 15.55
C VAL A 257 20.91 -7.50 15.90
N VAL A 258 22.05 -8.10 15.55
CA VAL A 258 22.35 -9.50 15.92
C VAL A 258 22.29 -9.69 17.43
N LYS A 259 22.90 -8.77 18.22
CA LYS A 259 22.80 -8.78 19.68
C LYS A 259 21.34 -8.60 20.15
N GLY A 260 20.56 -7.74 19.48
CA GLY A 260 19.14 -7.53 19.78
C GLY A 260 18.32 -8.79 19.66
N VAL A 261 18.54 -9.58 18.60
CA VAL A 261 17.86 -10.88 18.41
C VAL A 261 18.22 -11.86 19.54
N HIS A 262 19.51 -11.98 19.89
CA HIS A 262 19.94 -12.83 21.02
C HIS A 262 19.33 -12.38 22.34
N GLN A 263 19.17 -11.06 22.57
CA GLN A 263 18.51 -10.52 23.75
C GLN A 263 17.01 -10.86 23.78
N LEU A 264 16.32 -10.87 22.63
CA LEU A 264 14.93 -11.33 22.55
C LEU A 264 14.79 -12.80 22.94
N VAL A 265 15.67 -13.67 22.41
CA VAL A 265 15.70 -15.09 22.78
C VAL A 265 15.91 -15.28 24.29
N ALA A 266 16.87 -14.57 24.86
CA ALA A 266 17.17 -14.68 26.29
C ALA A 266 16.04 -14.14 27.18
N LYS A 267 15.39 -13.06 26.75
CA LYS A 267 14.32 -12.39 27.51
C LYS A 267 12.98 -13.09 27.44
N TYR A 268 12.70 -13.74 26.31
CA TYR A 268 11.41 -14.40 26.03
C TYR A 268 11.61 -15.85 25.61
N PRO A 269 12.06 -16.73 26.53
CA PRO A 269 12.35 -18.13 26.22
C PRO A 269 11.12 -18.94 25.79
N GLN A 270 9.92 -18.42 26.05
CA GLN A 270 8.65 -18.99 25.55
C GLN A 270 8.40 -18.73 24.07
N LEU A 271 9.08 -17.73 23.48
CA LEU A 271 9.09 -17.50 22.05
C LEU A 271 10.20 -18.35 21.39
N GLU A 272 9.82 -19.13 20.44
CA GLU A 272 10.79 -19.83 19.61
C GLU A 272 11.26 -18.88 18.52
N ILE A 273 12.48 -18.38 18.65
CA ILE A 273 13.06 -17.41 17.70
C ILE A 273 14.23 -18.07 16.97
N THR A 274 14.19 -18.01 15.65
CA THR A 274 15.30 -18.36 14.75
C THR A 274 15.70 -17.15 13.93
N ALA A 275 16.90 -17.14 13.36
CA ALA A 275 17.34 -16.04 12.53
C ALA A 275 18.34 -16.45 11.47
N THR A 276 18.23 -15.84 10.30
CA THR A 276 19.21 -15.89 9.22
C THR A 276 19.67 -14.49 8.85
N SER A 277 20.83 -14.37 8.23
CA SER A 277 21.31 -13.13 7.61
C SER A 277 21.60 -13.34 6.14
N GLU A 278 21.33 -12.32 5.34
CA GLU A 278 21.61 -12.27 3.92
C GLU A 278 22.40 -11.00 3.57
N PRO A 279 23.54 -11.10 2.86
CA PRO A 279 24.28 -9.92 2.42
C PRO A 279 23.56 -9.26 1.25
N ILE A 280 23.21 -7.97 1.41
CA ILE A 280 22.63 -7.12 0.37
C ILE A 280 23.44 -5.83 0.27
N ASP A 281 23.60 -5.31 -0.94
CA ASP A 281 24.18 -3.98 -1.14
C ASP A 281 23.18 -2.87 -0.73
N LEU A 282 23.35 -2.35 0.48
CA LEU A 282 22.51 -1.28 1.04
C LEU A 282 22.64 0.05 0.28
N LYS A 283 23.63 0.19 -0.63
CA LYS A 283 23.81 1.37 -1.49
C LYS A 283 23.15 1.21 -2.86
N SER A 284 22.68 0.00 -3.18
CA SER A 284 21.96 -0.26 -4.43
C SER A 284 20.76 0.68 -4.59
N PRO A 285 20.57 1.30 -5.76
CA PRO A 285 19.35 2.08 -6.04
C PRO A 285 18.09 1.21 -6.08
N THR A 286 18.23 -0.10 -6.23
CA THR A 286 17.15 -1.10 -6.28
C THR A 286 16.90 -1.79 -4.94
N LYS A 287 17.61 -1.44 -3.87
CA LYS A 287 17.53 -2.11 -2.56
C LYS A 287 16.10 -2.31 -2.03
N VAL A 288 15.20 -1.34 -2.26
CA VAL A 288 13.80 -1.44 -1.80
C VAL A 288 13.07 -2.57 -2.53
N VAL A 289 13.32 -2.70 -3.84
CA VAL A 289 12.77 -3.81 -4.65
C VAL A 289 13.39 -5.13 -4.20
N GLU A 290 14.70 -5.14 -3.94
CA GLU A 290 15.39 -6.33 -3.42
C GLU A 290 14.78 -6.76 -2.08
N PHE A 291 14.61 -5.86 -1.10
CA PHE A 291 13.95 -6.19 0.16
C PHE A 291 12.55 -6.78 -0.03
N ALA A 292 11.76 -6.19 -0.94
CA ALA A 292 10.40 -6.65 -1.22
C ALA A 292 10.34 -8.02 -1.90
N THR A 293 11.33 -8.38 -2.72
CA THR A 293 11.32 -9.62 -3.51
C THR A 293 12.10 -10.77 -2.87
N ARG A 294 13.26 -10.50 -2.27
CA ARG A 294 14.13 -11.52 -1.70
C ARG A 294 13.51 -12.28 -0.52
N ARG A 295 12.59 -11.66 0.20
CA ARG A 295 11.82 -12.34 1.25
C ARG A 295 11.03 -13.55 0.74
N PHE A 296 10.58 -13.55 -0.52
CA PHE A 296 9.92 -14.71 -1.14
C PHE A 296 10.91 -15.83 -1.46
N ALA A 297 12.12 -15.48 -1.93
CA ALA A 297 13.18 -16.45 -2.10
C ALA A 297 13.62 -17.05 -0.75
N ALA A 298 13.67 -16.24 0.32
CA ALA A 298 13.89 -16.71 1.67
C ALA A 298 12.81 -17.70 2.11
N CYS A 299 11.53 -17.45 1.82
CA CYS A 299 10.45 -18.40 2.11
C CYS A 299 10.73 -19.78 1.49
N GLN A 300 11.06 -19.82 0.21
CA GLN A 300 11.35 -21.08 -0.50
C GLN A 300 12.52 -21.83 0.14
N ALA A 301 13.62 -21.12 0.43
CA ALA A 301 14.79 -21.72 1.05
C ALA A 301 14.49 -22.25 2.47
N LEU A 302 13.67 -21.54 3.23
CA LEU A 302 13.32 -21.87 4.61
C LEU A 302 12.28 -22.99 4.72
N LEU A 303 11.36 -23.15 3.76
CA LEU A 303 10.40 -24.26 3.72
C LEU A 303 11.10 -25.63 3.80
N ALA A 304 12.31 -25.75 3.26
CA ALA A 304 13.10 -26.98 3.38
C ALA A 304 13.60 -27.28 4.81
N HIS A 305 13.57 -26.31 5.71
CA HIS A 305 14.04 -26.43 7.09
C HIS A 305 12.92 -26.53 8.13
N PHE A 306 11.70 -26.16 7.75
CA PHE A 306 10.53 -26.20 8.63
C PHE A 306 9.51 -27.20 8.10
N ASP A 307 9.01 -28.08 8.98
CA ASP A 307 7.98 -29.07 8.64
C ASP A 307 6.57 -28.46 8.76
N ALA A 308 6.46 -27.14 8.68
CA ALA A 308 5.25 -26.38 8.93
C ALA A 308 5.14 -25.18 7.96
N PRO A 309 3.95 -24.61 7.83
CA PRO A 309 3.73 -23.44 6.97
C PRO A 309 4.57 -22.23 7.37
N ILE A 310 4.87 -21.39 6.38
CA ILE A 310 5.46 -20.06 6.59
C ILE A 310 4.38 -18.99 6.40
N ILE A 311 4.29 -18.08 7.37
CA ILE A 311 3.49 -16.86 7.30
C ILE A 311 4.47 -15.71 7.09
N LEU A 312 4.61 -15.26 5.85
CA LEU A 312 5.38 -14.05 5.54
C LEU A 312 4.53 -12.83 5.90
N LEU A 313 5.07 -11.94 6.73
CA LEU A 313 4.38 -10.74 7.18
C LEU A 313 5.30 -9.54 7.08
N ASP A 314 4.77 -8.39 6.65
CA ASP A 314 5.50 -7.12 6.68
C ASP A 314 5.89 -6.78 8.13
N ALA A 315 7.12 -6.30 8.32
CA ALA A 315 7.66 -6.02 9.65
C ALA A 315 6.90 -4.92 10.41
N ASP A 316 6.16 -4.06 9.70
CA ASP A 316 5.32 -2.99 10.25
C ASP A 316 3.86 -3.40 10.50
N ALA A 317 3.55 -4.68 10.37
CA ALA A 317 2.26 -5.25 10.74
C ALA A 317 2.18 -5.56 12.25
N LEU A 318 0.97 -5.78 12.76
CA LEU A 318 0.70 -6.20 14.13
C LEU A 318 -0.38 -7.29 14.17
N TRP A 319 -0.13 -8.32 14.98
CA TRP A 319 -1.17 -9.29 15.33
C TRP A 319 -2.13 -8.68 16.34
N ARG A 320 -3.43 -8.85 16.10
CA ARG A 320 -4.51 -8.37 17.01
C ARG A 320 -5.39 -9.47 17.53
N LYS A 321 -5.19 -10.70 17.05
CA LYS A 321 -5.93 -11.89 17.45
C LYS A 321 -5.03 -13.11 17.26
N PRO A 322 -5.33 -14.25 17.93
CA PRO A 322 -4.64 -15.49 17.64
C PRO A 322 -4.72 -15.86 16.15
N TRP A 323 -3.61 -16.32 15.57
CA TRP A 323 -3.53 -16.64 14.14
C TRP A 323 -4.56 -17.71 13.71
N ARG A 324 -4.86 -18.66 14.61
CA ARG A 324 -5.85 -19.70 14.38
C ARG A 324 -7.26 -19.12 14.13
N GLN A 325 -7.59 -18.02 14.78
CA GLN A 325 -8.88 -17.33 14.59
C GLN A 325 -8.94 -16.47 13.34
N THR A 326 -7.80 -16.23 12.69
CA THR A 326 -7.72 -15.37 11.51
C THR A 326 -7.53 -16.17 10.23
N ILE A 327 -6.53 -17.02 10.20
CA ILE A 327 -6.16 -17.78 9.01
C ILE A 327 -6.07 -19.30 9.26
N GLY A 328 -6.00 -19.74 10.54
CA GLY A 328 -5.72 -21.12 10.86
C GLY A 328 -6.77 -22.10 10.35
N GLU A 329 -8.06 -21.73 10.34
CA GLU A 329 -9.13 -22.57 9.80
C GLU A 329 -9.07 -22.70 8.27
N LEU A 330 -8.60 -21.65 7.58
CA LEU A 330 -8.45 -21.65 6.12
C LEU A 330 -7.12 -22.28 5.67
N ALA A 331 -6.13 -22.33 6.57
CA ALA A 331 -4.77 -22.75 6.26
C ALA A 331 -4.66 -24.23 5.93
N SER A 332 -5.53 -25.09 6.50
CA SER A 332 -5.51 -26.54 6.28
C SER A 332 -5.80 -26.95 4.84
N ASP A 333 -6.56 -26.15 4.11
CA ASP A 333 -7.13 -26.52 2.82
C ASP A 333 -6.49 -25.76 1.63
N ASN A 334 -5.48 -24.93 1.92
CA ASN A 334 -4.84 -24.07 0.91
C ASN A 334 -3.32 -24.16 0.95
N ASP A 335 -2.70 -24.31 -0.20
CA ASP A 335 -1.24 -24.28 -0.36
C ASP A 335 -0.69 -22.86 -0.24
N VAL A 336 -1.42 -21.88 -0.77
CA VAL A 336 -1.05 -20.45 -0.74
C VAL A 336 -2.27 -19.61 -0.40
N MET A 337 -2.10 -18.67 0.51
CA MET A 337 -3.10 -17.63 0.76
C MET A 337 -2.48 -16.24 0.68
N VAL A 338 -3.19 -15.32 0.06
CA VAL A 338 -2.77 -13.92 -0.10
C VAL A 338 -3.92 -12.98 0.30
N CYS A 339 -3.56 -11.81 0.77
CA CYS A 339 -4.55 -10.77 1.02
C CYS A 339 -5.00 -10.13 -0.29
N GLN A 340 -6.30 -10.08 -0.51
CA GLN A 340 -6.93 -9.39 -1.63
C GLN A 340 -7.74 -8.19 -1.13
N PRO A 341 -7.26 -6.95 -1.30
CA PRO A 341 -8.05 -5.76 -0.99
C PRO A 341 -9.25 -5.65 -1.93
N LYS A 342 -10.45 -5.46 -1.37
CA LYS A 342 -11.70 -5.43 -2.16
C LYS A 342 -11.82 -4.28 -3.16
N ALA A 343 -11.07 -3.21 -2.99
CA ALA A 343 -11.15 -1.98 -3.78
C ALA A 343 -9.76 -1.46 -4.18
N ALA A 344 -8.85 -2.38 -4.46
CA ALA A 344 -7.52 -2.04 -4.95
C ALA A 344 -7.50 -2.05 -6.49
N PRO A 345 -6.66 -1.23 -7.11
CA PRO A 345 -6.41 -1.33 -8.54
C PRO A 345 -5.77 -2.69 -8.88
N PHE A 346 -5.88 -3.10 -10.13
CA PHE A 346 -5.41 -4.42 -10.59
C PHE A 346 -4.00 -4.79 -10.10
N TRP A 347 -3.07 -3.86 -10.13
CA TRP A 347 -1.67 -4.08 -9.68
C TRP A 347 -1.50 -4.18 -8.16
N GLU A 348 -2.53 -3.94 -7.38
CA GLU A 348 -2.58 -4.06 -5.93
C GLU A 348 -3.58 -5.15 -5.48
N HIS A 349 -4.14 -5.94 -6.42
CA HIS A 349 -5.09 -7.00 -6.11
C HIS A 349 -4.49 -8.07 -5.20
N VAL A 350 -3.19 -8.28 -5.25
CA VAL A 350 -2.46 -9.14 -4.32
C VAL A 350 -1.60 -8.27 -3.42
N ALA A 351 -2.02 -8.13 -2.17
CA ALA A 351 -1.21 -7.45 -1.17
C ALA A 351 -0.15 -8.41 -0.62
N ALA A 352 1.11 -8.12 -0.93
CA ALA A 352 2.25 -8.92 -0.50
C ALA A 352 2.62 -8.75 0.99
N GLY A 353 1.87 -7.90 1.72
CA GLY A 353 2.10 -7.63 3.14
C GLY A 353 1.82 -8.80 4.07
N MET A 354 0.99 -9.75 3.65
CA MET A 354 0.79 -11.04 4.31
C MET A 354 0.60 -12.13 3.26
N VAL A 355 1.47 -13.14 3.31
CA VAL A 355 1.38 -14.33 2.47
C VAL A 355 1.55 -15.57 3.34
N TYR A 356 0.65 -16.53 3.21
CA TYR A 356 0.75 -17.84 3.82
C TYR A 356 1.20 -18.84 2.75
N LEU A 357 2.19 -19.64 3.09
CA LEU A 357 2.73 -20.70 2.23
C LEU A 357 2.70 -22.00 3.02
N ASN A 358 1.93 -22.97 2.55
CA ASN A 358 1.94 -24.31 3.15
C ASN A 358 3.19 -25.08 2.72
N ASN A 359 3.65 -25.97 3.58
CA ASN A 359 4.77 -26.87 3.25
C ASN A 359 4.21 -28.12 2.56
N THR A 360 3.77 -27.94 1.31
CA THR A 360 3.29 -29.02 0.43
C THR A 360 4.31 -29.26 -0.68
N PRO A 361 4.40 -30.52 -1.21
CA PRO A 361 5.31 -30.86 -2.29
C PRO A 361 5.13 -30.03 -3.55
#